data_ecd8d53bd248b1e92f353602616ed83e
#
_entry.id   ecd8d53bd248b1e92f353602616ed83e
#
_cell.length_a   1.000
_cell.length_b   1.000
_cell.length_c   1.000
_cell.angle_alpha   90.00
_cell.angle_beta   90.00
_cell.angle_gamma   90.00
#
_symmetry.space_group_name_H-M   'P 1'
#
loop_
_entity.id
_entity.type
_entity.pdbx_description
1 polymer ?
#
loop_
_entity_poly.entity_id
_entity_poly.type
_entity_poly.pdbx_seq_one_letter_code
_entity_poly.pdbx_strand_id
1 'polypeptide(L)'
;MNISFVLAVYNKLELTKECYKHLRKIYPKSPLVISSGGSSDGTKEWLESLKDENLSFFHDDTRLTFSETYNAGIDLVDTEKLVLIHNDMVIGKHFLENLDRLLDENPNTLLSYTTIEPPIFAGHQRPGKVILDMGTGFDNFNQKMFNKYVKENKNKCELYDGAVFFMSGRKDMFIDLGGFDGFSFVPCFCEDDDFLIRAKLKGYKLKTTECAITYHFVSQTSRFSDEMKDKRQNIEIFSNRNFVRKWGIMISTFNQMGYQIQDEFTFKKFLIGITINDDSNLTLLEPFFDKINLGTIPQGYIDAEQSTTRYDLKSKFEDVNDVDVMIRLNTPLNQEDFNVLTTLRVTIPGYAVGQYEVGNLLIDIRKDI
;
A
#
# COMPACT_ATOMS: atom_id res chain seq x y z
N MET A 1 -27.45 -7.60 1.61
CA MET A 1 -26.05 -7.35 1.97
C MET A 1 -25.76 -5.88 1.75
N ASN A 2 -25.14 -5.24 2.71
CA ASN A 2 -24.83 -3.81 2.67
C ASN A 2 -23.31 -3.58 2.41
N ILE A 3 -22.80 -4.24 1.37
CA ILE A 3 -21.38 -4.25 0.99
C ILE A 3 -21.24 -4.22 -0.52
N SER A 4 -20.40 -3.32 -1.05
CA SER A 4 -20.08 -3.16 -2.46
C SER A 4 -18.71 -3.72 -2.80
N PHE A 5 -18.57 -4.30 -3.98
CA PHE A 5 -17.26 -4.50 -4.59
C PHE A 5 -16.72 -3.18 -5.15
N VAL A 6 -15.42 -2.93 -4.97
CA VAL A 6 -14.69 -1.83 -5.60
C VAL A 6 -13.54 -2.39 -6.39
N LEU A 7 -13.53 -2.12 -7.70
CA LEU A 7 -12.57 -2.60 -8.66
C LEU A 7 -11.91 -1.41 -9.39
N ALA A 8 -10.63 -1.18 -9.13
CA ALA A 8 -9.85 -0.21 -9.88
C ALA A 8 -9.18 -0.88 -11.09
N VAL A 9 -9.25 -0.23 -12.25
CA VAL A 9 -8.73 -0.77 -13.51
C VAL A 9 -7.88 0.26 -14.26
N TYR A 10 -6.88 -0.24 -14.94
CA TYR A 10 -6.10 0.50 -15.91
C TYR A 10 -5.75 -0.40 -17.07
N ASN A 11 -6.34 -0.11 -18.25
CA ASN A 11 -6.21 -0.96 -19.42
C ASN A 11 -6.56 -2.44 -19.11
N LYS A 12 -6.16 -3.38 -19.96
CA LYS A 12 -6.49 -4.83 -19.81
C LYS A 12 -8.00 -5.09 -19.84
N LEU A 13 -8.70 -4.47 -20.80
CA LEU A 13 -10.16 -4.58 -20.96
C LEU A 13 -10.65 -6.02 -20.95
N GLU A 14 -10.01 -6.93 -21.68
CA GLU A 14 -10.48 -8.33 -21.77
C GLU A 14 -10.36 -9.05 -20.41
N LEU A 15 -9.30 -8.77 -19.66
CA LEU A 15 -9.16 -9.29 -18.29
C LEU A 15 -10.30 -8.77 -17.37
N THR A 16 -10.59 -7.48 -17.48
CA THR A 16 -11.67 -6.84 -16.71
C THR A 16 -13.04 -7.41 -17.08
N LYS A 17 -13.29 -7.67 -18.37
CA LYS A 17 -14.52 -8.32 -18.86
C LYS A 17 -14.70 -9.73 -18.26
N GLU A 18 -13.64 -10.53 -18.23
CA GLU A 18 -13.69 -11.88 -17.66
C GLU A 18 -13.92 -11.83 -16.14
N CYS A 19 -13.23 -10.95 -15.42
CA CYS A 19 -13.46 -10.74 -14.00
C CYS A 19 -14.94 -10.34 -13.73
N TYR A 20 -15.46 -9.35 -14.46
CA TYR A 20 -16.85 -8.92 -14.38
C TYR A 20 -17.84 -10.07 -14.62
N LYS A 21 -17.66 -10.87 -15.68
CA LYS A 21 -18.50 -12.04 -16.00
C LYS A 21 -18.49 -13.05 -14.86
N HIS A 22 -17.30 -13.37 -14.33
CA HIS A 22 -17.16 -14.30 -13.20
C HIS A 22 -17.84 -13.77 -11.94
N LEU A 23 -17.67 -12.49 -11.63
CA LEU A 23 -18.32 -11.85 -10.49
C LEU A 23 -19.83 -11.88 -10.63
N ARG A 24 -20.40 -11.46 -11.77
CA ARG A 24 -21.84 -11.43 -12.01
C ARG A 24 -22.48 -12.81 -12.05
N LYS A 25 -21.74 -13.86 -12.41
CA LYS A 25 -22.22 -15.26 -12.33
C LYS A 25 -22.50 -15.70 -10.90
N ILE A 26 -21.75 -15.21 -9.91
CA ILE A 26 -21.86 -15.59 -8.50
C ILE A 26 -22.71 -14.58 -7.73
N TYR A 27 -22.51 -13.30 -8.02
CA TYR A 27 -23.13 -12.15 -7.38
C TYR A 27 -23.87 -11.25 -8.40
N PRO A 28 -24.98 -11.74 -9.01
CA PRO A 28 -25.65 -11.05 -10.11
C PRO A 28 -26.27 -9.70 -9.73
N LYS A 29 -26.58 -9.49 -8.44
CA LYS A 29 -27.25 -8.28 -7.94
C LYS A 29 -26.45 -7.52 -6.88
N SER A 30 -25.22 -7.91 -6.60
CA SER A 30 -24.41 -7.20 -5.61
C SER A 30 -23.92 -5.86 -6.19
N PRO A 31 -23.93 -4.80 -5.39
CA PRO A 31 -23.39 -3.52 -5.80
C PRO A 31 -21.91 -3.67 -6.21
N LEU A 32 -21.56 -3.10 -7.35
CA LEU A 32 -20.20 -3.09 -7.91
C LEU A 32 -19.85 -1.69 -8.35
N VAL A 33 -18.70 -1.22 -7.97
CA VAL A 33 -18.10 0.01 -8.48
C VAL A 33 -16.86 -0.35 -9.29
N ILE A 34 -16.76 0.14 -10.52
CA ILE A 34 -15.56 0.04 -11.35
C ILE A 34 -15.02 1.45 -11.59
N SER A 35 -13.78 1.70 -11.19
CA SER A 35 -13.08 2.96 -11.44
C SER A 35 -11.92 2.74 -12.41
N SER A 36 -11.87 3.57 -13.45
CA SER A 36 -10.87 3.51 -14.52
C SER A 36 -10.08 4.81 -14.59
N GLY A 37 -8.78 4.74 -14.33
CA GLY A 37 -7.87 5.88 -14.30
C GLY A 37 -7.00 5.98 -15.56
N GLY A 38 -7.51 6.57 -16.64
CA GLY A 38 -6.76 6.79 -17.87
C GLY A 38 -6.62 5.58 -18.80
N SER A 39 -7.57 4.63 -18.76
CA SER A 39 -7.58 3.51 -19.71
C SER A 39 -7.90 3.99 -21.14
N SER A 40 -7.14 3.51 -22.11
CA SER A 40 -7.24 3.89 -23.54
C SER A 40 -7.54 2.72 -24.48
N ASP A 41 -7.92 1.56 -23.92
CA ASP A 41 -8.11 0.29 -24.63
C ASP A 41 -9.59 -0.07 -24.92
N GLY A 42 -10.49 0.94 -24.83
CA GLY A 42 -11.93 0.73 -25.00
C GLY A 42 -12.68 0.40 -23.70
N THR A 43 -11.99 0.51 -22.53
CA THR A 43 -12.62 0.27 -21.23
C THR A 43 -13.78 1.22 -20.97
N LYS A 44 -13.65 2.52 -21.33
CA LYS A 44 -14.71 3.52 -21.16
C LYS A 44 -15.98 3.14 -21.93
N GLU A 45 -15.85 2.90 -23.22
CA GLU A 45 -16.96 2.56 -24.12
C GLU A 45 -17.64 1.25 -23.68
N TRP A 46 -16.85 0.29 -23.18
CA TRP A 46 -17.40 -0.94 -22.64
C TRP A 46 -18.22 -0.67 -21.37
N LEU A 47 -17.71 0.12 -20.42
CA LEU A 47 -18.44 0.47 -19.19
C LEU A 47 -19.76 1.18 -19.51
N GLU A 48 -19.75 2.16 -20.44
CA GLU A 48 -20.92 2.89 -20.91
C GLU A 48 -21.95 1.98 -21.62
N SER A 49 -21.49 0.89 -22.23
CA SER A 49 -22.36 -0.07 -22.92
C SER A 49 -23.09 -1.03 -22.01
N LEU A 50 -22.66 -1.17 -20.73
CA LEU A 50 -23.24 -2.11 -19.80
C LEU A 50 -24.62 -1.65 -19.31
N LYS A 51 -25.60 -2.58 -19.36
CA LYS A 51 -26.94 -2.38 -18.80
C LYS A 51 -27.08 -3.17 -17.51
N ASP A 52 -26.40 -2.70 -16.45
CA ASP A 52 -26.34 -3.34 -15.14
C ASP A 52 -26.74 -2.31 -14.08
N GLU A 53 -27.97 -2.44 -13.56
CA GLU A 53 -28.52 -1.53 -12.54
C GLU A 53 -27.76 -1.55 -11.21
N ASN A 54 -26.92 -2.57 -10.99
CA ASN A 54 -26.10 -2.70 -9.78
C ASN A 54 -24.64 -2.33 -10.02
N LEU A 55 -24.31 -1.67 -11.15
CA LEU A 55 -23.00 -1.16 -11.50
C LEU A 55 -23.01 0.36 -11.47
N SER A 56 -22.11 0.93 -10.68
CA SER A 56 -21.67 2.32 -10.80
C SER A 56 -20.24 2.33 -11.35
N PHE A 57 -19.90 3.32 -12.17
CA PHE A 57 -18.53 3.44 -12.65
C PHE A 57 -18.05 4.88 -12.72
N PHE A 58 -16.73 5.03 -12.62
CA PHE A 58 -15.99 6.26 -12.84
C PHE A 58 -14.97 6.04 -13.96
N HIS A 59 -14.76 7.03 -14.79
CA HIS A 59 -13.65 7.04 -15.75
C HIS A 59 -13.05 8.44 -15.82
N ASP A 60 -11.72 8.51 -15.79
CA ASP A 60 -10.95 9.71 -16.09
C ASP A 60 -10.14 9.46 -17.37
N ASP A 61 -10.11 10.41 -18.28
CA ASP A 61 -9.32 10.33 -19.53
C ASP A 61 -7.82 10.53 -19.25
N THR A 62 -7.46 11.11 -18.08
CA THR A 62 -6.07 11.27 -17.66
C THR A 62 -5.60 10.09 -16.82
N ARG A 63 -4.30 9.79 -16.87
CA ARG A 63 -3.70 8.73 -16.08
C ARG A 63 -3.73 9.09 -14.59
N LEU A 64 -4.51 8.36 -13.83
CA LEU A 64 -4.52 8.41 -12.36
C LEU A 64 -3.53 7.40 -11.77
N THR A 65 -3.06 7.67 -10.56
CA THR A 65 -2.34 6.69 -9.76
C THR A 65 -3.27 5.56 -9.33
N PHE A 66 -2.69 4.45 -8.87
CA PHE A 66 -3.45 3.35 -8.27
C PHE A 66 -4.33 3.84 -7.11
N SER A 67 -3.75 4.65 -6.23
CA SER A 67 -4.44 5.28 -5.09
C SER A 67 -5.63 6.15 -5.52
N GLU A 68 -5.41 7.07 -6.45
CA GLU A 68 -6.45 7.98 -6.95
C GLU A 68 -7.58 7.20 -7.62
N THR A 69 -7.25 6.13 -8.35
CA THR A 69 -8.26 5.28 -9.01
C THR A 69 -9.13 4.55 -7.99
N TYR A 70 -8.53 3.97 -6.91
CA TYR A 70 -9.33 3.35 -5.84
C TYR A 70 -10.14 4.38 -5.06
N ASN A 71 -9.59 5.53 -4.75
CA ASN A 71 -10.31 6.59 -4.03
C ASN A 71 -11.55 7.04 -4.79
N ALA A 72 -11.44 7.27 -6.10
CA ALA A 72 -12.59 7.60 -6.95
C ALA A 72 -13.67 6.51 -6.93
N GLY A 73 -13.27 5.23 -6.88
CA GLY A 73 -14.20 4.12 -6.73
C GLY A 73 -14.86 4.07 -5.35
N ILE A 74 -14.11 4.29 -4.28
CA ILE A 74 -14.61 4.33 -2.90
C ILE A 74 -15.64 5.45 -2.72
N ASP A 75 -15.41 6.60 -3.31
CA ASP A 75 -16.33 7.75 -3.24
C ASP A 75 -17.71 7.41 -3.81
N LEU A 76 -17.77 6.59 -4.87
CA LEU A 76 -19.01 6.15 -5.51
C LEU A 76 -19.76 5.04 -4.77
N VAL A 77 -19.20 4.46 -3.71
CA VAL A 77 -19.87 3.40 -2.94
C VAL A 77 -21.08 3.97 -2.18
N ASP A 78 -22.27 3.40 -2.39
CA ASP A 78 -23.50 3.79 -1.69
C ASP A 78 -23.84 2.89 -0.49
N THR A 79 -23.13 1.78 -0.33
CA THR A 79 -23.29 0.86 0.79
C THR A 79 -22.44 1.26 1.99
N GLU A 80 -22.83 0.75 3.16
CA GLU A 80 -22.10 1.02 4.41
C GLU A 80 -20.69 0.41 4.43
N LYS A 81 -20.52 -0.70 3.72
CA LYS A 81 -19.29 -1.49 3.67
C LYS A 81 -18.81 -1.63 2.24
N LEU A 82 -17.50 -1.85 2.09
CA LEU A 82 -16.89 -2.12 0.79
C LEU A 82 -15.81 -3.19 0.89
N VAL A 83 -15.50 -3.80 -0.25
CA VAL A 83 -14.39 -4.72 -0.42
C VAL A 83 -13.63 -4.37 -1.69
N LEU A 84 -12.30 -4.24 -1.56
CA LEU A 84 -11.40 -3.95 -2.67
C LEU A 84 -11.04 -5.27 -3.37
N ILE A 85 -11.13 -5.31 -4.69
CA ILE A 85 -10.75 -6.45 -5.52
C ILE A 85 -9.95 -6.01 -6.74
N HIS A 86 -9.18 -6.93 -7.33
CA HIS A 86 -8.48 -6.72 -8.60
C HIS A 86 -9.21 -7.41 -9.77
N ASN A 87 -8.91 -6.97 -11.00
CA ASN A 87 -9.49 -7.54 -12.22
C ASN A 87 -8.88 -8.90 -12.64
N ASP A 88 -7.88 -9.38 -11.93
CA ASP A 88 -7.26 -10.70 -12.10
C ASP A 88 -7.65 -11.67 -10.97
N MET A 89 -8.90 -11.54 -10.46
CA MET A 89 -9.43 -12.38 -9.39
C MET A 89 -10.67 -13.16 -9.80
N VAL A 90 -10.80 -14.36 -9.22
CA VAL A 90 -12.03 -15.15 -9.20
C VAL A 90 -12.58 -15.18 -7.79
N ILE A 91 -13.82 -14.72 -7.62
CA ILE A 91 -14.48 -14.62 -6.31
C ILE A 91 -15.20 -15.94 -5.97
N GLY A 92 -15.03 -16.41 -4.73
CA GLY A 92 -15.69 -17.60 -4.23
C GLY A 92 -17.15 -17.36 -3.80
N LYS A 93 -17.94 -18.44 -3.77
CA LYS A 93 -19.28 -18.38 -3.14
C LYS A 93 -19.17 -18.10 -1.65
N HIS A 94 -20.14 -17.37 -1.09
CA HIS A 94 -20.20 -16.94 0.30
C HIS A 94 -19.14 -15.91 0.71
N PHE A 95 -18.43 -15.35 -0.26
CA PHE A 95 -17.40 -14.35 -0.01
C PHE A 95 -17.97 -13.08 0.63
N LEU A 96 -18.98 -12.46 -0.02
CA LEU A 96 -19.62 -11.26 0.51
C LEU A 96 -20.38 -11.51 1.80
N GLU A 97 -21.11 -12.62 1.89
CA GLU A 97 -21.89 -12.98 3.07
C GLU A 97 -21.01 -13.12 4.31
N ASN A 98 -19.85 -13.73 4.15
CA ASN A 98 -18.89 -13.89 5.24
C ASN A 98 -18.27 -12.54 5.64
N LEU A 99 -17.86 -11.71 4.67
CA LEU A 99 -17.31 -10.38 4.95
C LEU A 99 -18.36 -9.46 5.60
N ASP A 100 -19.56 -9.40 5.04
CA ASP A 100 -20.68 -8.57 5.54
C ASP A 100 -20.96 -8.88 7.02
N ARG A 101 -21.12 -10.17 7.35
CA ARG A 101 -21.34 -10.64 8.72
C ARG A 101 -20.17 -10.33 9.64
N LEU A 102 -18.93 -10.65 9.23
CA LEU A 102 -17.74 -10.45 10.08
C LEU A 102 -17.49 -8.97 10.35
N LEU A 103 -17.79 -8.08 9.40
CA LEU A 103 -17.66 -6.63 9.59
C LEU A 103 -18.77 -6.08 10.51
N ASP A 104 -19.97 -6.67 10.50
CA ASP A 104 -21.02 -6.33 11.49
C ASP A 104 -20.64 -6.75 12.91
N GLU A 105 -20.03 -7.93 13.04
CA GLU A 105 -19.51 -8.43 14.33
C GLU A 105 -18.27 -7.65 14.82
N ASN A 106 -17.53 -6.98 13.90
CA ASN A 106 -16.27 -6.31 14.18
C ASN A 106 -16.19 -4.92 13.50
N PRO A 107 -17.01 -3.94 13.92
CA PRO A 107 -17.21 -2.69 13.17
C PRO A 107 -15.96 -1.80 13.03
N ASN A 108 -14.98 -1.91 13.95
CA ASN A 108 -13.74 -1.11 13.93
C ASN A 108 -12.56 -1.88 13.32
N THR A 109 -12.84 -2.75 12.33
CA THR A 109 -11.84 -3.63 11.76
C THR A 109 -11.71 -3.43 10.25
N LEU A 110 -10.47 -3.26 9.77
CA LEU A 110 -10.11 -3.56 8.39
C LEU A 110 -9.84 -5.05 8.28
N LEU A 111 -10.63 -5.72 7.45
CA LEU A 111 -10.65 -7.16 7.34
C LEU A 111 -10.12 -7.61 5.99
N SER A 112 -8.94 -8.20 5.97
CA SER A 112 -8.40 -8.88 4.79
C SER A 112 -9.03 -10.25 4.61
N TYR A 113 -9.08 -10.68 3.37
CA TYR A 113 -9.63 -11.96 2.96
C TYR A 113 -8.57 -12.87 2.36
N THR A 114 -8.89 -14.15 2.20
CA THR A 114 -7.95 -15.15 1.67
C THR A 114 -7.82 -15.04 0.17
N THR A 115 -6.57 -14.91 -0.30
CA THR A 115 -6.18 -15.11 -1.68
C THR A 115 -5.49 -16.46 -1.87
N ILE A 116 -5.92 -17.23 -2.86
CA ILE A 116 -5.19 -18.40 -3.35
C ILE A 116 -4.40 -17.94 -4.58
N GLU A 117 -3.11 -18.22 -4.62
CA GLU A 117 -2.20 -17.77 -5.67
C GLU A 117 -1.40 -18.93 -6.27
N PRO A 118 -1.10 -18.89 -7.59
CA PRO A 118 -0.26 -19.91 -8.22
C PRO A 118 1.19 -19.84 -7.70
N PRO A 119 1.90 -20.98 -7.56
CA PRO A 119 3.26 -21.03 -6.97
C PRO A 119 4.29 -20.14 -7.67
N ILE A 120 4.13 -19.91 -8.95
CA ILE A 120 5.10 -19.19 -9.79
C ILE A 120 5.36 -17.74 -9.33
N PHE A 121 4.41 -17.12 -8.65
CA PHE A 121 4.51 -15.73 -8.17
C PHE A 121 4.27 -15.60 -6.67
N ALA A 122 3.89 -16.68 -6.02
CA ALA A 122 3.57 -16.67 -4.61
C ALA A 122 4.84 -16.60 -3.78
N GLY A 123 4.87 -15.67 -2.83
CA GLY A 123 5.86 -15.68 -1.75
C GLY A 123 5.58 -16.79 -0.72
N HIS A 124 5.74 -16.50 0.56
CA HIS A 124 5.46 -17.47 1.62
C HIS A 124 3.95 -17.59 1.91
N GLN A 125 3.53 -18.81 2.27
CA GLN A 125 2.20 -19.06 2.82
C GLN A 125 2.06 -18.40 4.19
N ARG A 126 0.89 -17.80 4.46
CA ARG A 126 0.56 -17.13 5.72
C ARG A 126 -0.97 -17.12 5.89
N PRO A 127 -1.51 -16.75 7.06
CA PRO A 127 -2.95 -16.50 7.18
C PRO A 127 -3.44 -15.54 6.08
N GLY A 128 -4.53 -15.89 5.41
CA GLY A 128 -5.07 -15.11 4.29
C GLY A 128 -4.31 -15.26 2.96
N LYS A 129 -3.23 -16.07 2.89
CA LYS A 129 -2.53 -16.36 1.64
C LYS A 129 -2.22 -17.85 1.51
N VAL A 130 -2.81 -18.48 0.51
CA VAL A 130 -2.65 -19.90 0.20
C VAL A 130 -1.95 -20.05 -1.14
N ILE A 131 -0.94 -20.92 -1.20
CA ILE A 131 -0.21 -21.21 -2.43
C ILE A 131 -0.75 -22.53 -2.98
N LEU A 132 -1.48 -22.45 -4.08
CA LEU A 132 -2.08 -23.62 -4.73
C LEU A 132 -2.35 -23.32 -6.21
N ASP A 133 -1.81 -24.18 -7.09
CA ASP A 133 -1.98 -23.99 -8.52
C ASP A 133 -3.39 -24.39 -8.98
N MET A 134 -4.14 -23.42 -9.46
CA MET A 134 -5.44 -23.61 -10.11
C MET A 134 -5.50 -22.93 -11.48
N GLY A 135 -4.34 -22.56 -12.05
CA GLY A 135 -4.18 -21.85 -13.32
C GLY A 135 -3.57 -20.45 -13.15
N THR A 136 -3.14 -19.88 -14.26
CA THR A 136 -2.46 -18.57 -14.30
C THR A 136 -3.26 -17.48 -15.03
N GLY A 137 -4.47 -17.80 -15.49
CA GLY A 137 -5.40 -16.92 -16.18
C GLY A 137 -6.79 -17.53 -16.26
N PHE A 138 -7.78 -16.74 -16.69
CA PHE A 138 -9.18 -17.21 -16.80
C PHE A 138 -9.36 -18.37 -17.80
N ASP A 139 -8.52 -18.44 -18.82
CA ASP A 139 -8.54 -19.45 -19.89
C ASP A 139 -8.14 -20.86 -19.41
N ASN A 140 -7.26 -20.94 -18.42
CA ASN A 140 -6.77 -22.21 -17.88
C ASN A 140 -7.16 -22.43 -16.41
N PHE A 141 -8.10 -21.65 -15.88
CA PHE A 141 -8.50 -21.70 -14.48
C PHE A 141 -9.29 -22.96 -14.11
N ASN A 142 -8.85 -23.68 -13.09
CA ASN A 142 -9.50 -24.89 -12.58
C ASN A 142 -10.66 -24.55 -11.62
N GLN A 143 -11.79 -24.11 -12.18
CA GLN A 143 -13.00 -23.74 -11.44
C GLN A 143 -13.50 -24.86 -10.51
N LYS A 144 -13.36 -26.14 -10.90
CA LYS A 144 -13.81 -27.28 -10.09
C LYS A 144 -12.99 -27.41 -8.81
N MET A 145 -11.68 -27.29 -8.92
CA MET A 145 -10.77 -27.34 -7.78
C MET A 145 -10.99 -26.15 -6.85
N PHE A 146 -11.16 -24.95 -7.38
CA PHE A 146 -11.48 -23.76 -6.61
C PHE A 146 -12.79 -23.90 -5.85
N ASN A 147 -13.86 -24.33 -6.50
CA ASN A 147 -15.15 -24.53 -5.86
C ASN A 147 -15.10 -25.57 -4.74
N LYS A 148 -14.32 -26.65 -4.91
CA LYS A 148 -14.08 -27.65 -3.85
C LYS A 148 -13.39 -26.99 -2.64
N TYR A 149 -12.30 -26.26 -2.88
CA TYR A 149 -11.58 -25.56 -1.82
C TYR A 149 -12.47 -24.57 -1.04
N VAL A 150 -13.26 -23.75 -1.75
CA VAL A 150 -14.21 -22.81 -1.14
C VAL A 150 -15.21 -23.57 -0.27
N LYS A 151 -15.78 -24.67 -0.78
CA LYS A 151 -16.76 -25.48 -0.01
C LYS A 151 -16.17 -26.02 1.31
N GLU A 152 -14.91 -26.43 1.30
CA GLU A 152 -14.21 -27.03 2.45
C GLU A 152 -13.80 -25.98 3.50
N ASN A 153 -13.60 -24.70 3.08
CA ASN A 153 -13.01 -23.68 3.93
C ASN A 153 -13.93 -22.49 4.27
N LYS A 154 -15.05 -22.32 3.60
CA LYS A 154 -15.97 -21.17 3.77
C LYS A 154 -16.53 -20.95 5.19
N ASN A 155 -16.40 -21.91 6.07
CA ASN A 155 -16.84 -21.82 7.46
C ASN A 155 -15.69 -21.60 8.46
N LYS A 156 -14.45 -21.52 8.00
CA LYS A 156 -13.27 -21.22 8.82
C LYS A 156 -13.13 -19.71 9.00
N CYS A 157 -14.03 -19.11 9.77
CA CYS A 157 -14.13 -17.66 9.91
C CYS A 157 -13.35 -17.13 11.15
N GLU A 158 -12.30 -17.79 11.55
CA GLU A 158 -11.36 -17.27 12.55
C GLU A 158 -10.70 -15.98 12.05
N LEU A 159 -10.40 -15.08 12.98
CA LEU A 159 -9.72 -13.81 12.70
C LEU A 159 -8.29 -13.86 13.22
N TYR A 160 -7.36 -13.67 12.32
CA TYR A 160 -5.93 -13.58 12.61
C TYR A 160 -5.48 -12.12 12.61
N ASP A 161 -4.46 -11.77 13.39
CA ASP A 161 -3.88 -10.43 13.40
C ASP A 161 -3.13 -10.13 12.09
N GLY A 162 -3.26 -8.89 11.64
CA GLY A 162 -2.67 -8.38 10.41
C GLY A 162 -3.67 -8.26 9.26
N ALA A 163 -3.36 -7.38 8.34
CA ALA A 163 -4.10 -7.17 7.11
C ALA A 163 -3.14 -6.90 5.95
N VAL A 164 -3.65 -6.98 4.73
CA VAL A 164 -2.97 -6.68 3.48
C VAL A 164 -3.92 -5.92 2.56
N PHE A 165 -3.44 -5.43 1.41
CA PHE A 165 -4.26 -4.70 0.43
C PHE A 165 -5.63 -5.35 0.13
N PHE A 166 -5.70 -6.67 0.03
CA PHE A 166 -6.95 -7.40 -0.21
C PHE A 166 -7.86 -7.33 1.02
N MET A 167 -8.51 -6.18 1.18
CA MET A 167 -9.24 -5.84 2.39
C MET A 167 -10.67 -5.36 2.13
N SER A 168 -11.45 -5.42 3.18
CA SER A 168 -12.78 -4.89 3.31
C SER A 168 -12.91 -4.08 4.61
N GLY A 169 -13.92 -3.23 4.67
CA GLY A 169 -14.19 -2.42 5.85
C GLY A 169 -15.44 -1.56 5.68
N ARG A 170 -15.78 -0.79 6.69
CA ARG A 170 -16.81 0.23 6.58
C ARG A 170 -16.30 1.40 5.73
N LYS A 171 -17.16 1.96 4.89
CA LYS A 171 -16.79 3.10 4.02
C LYS A 171 -16.27 4.29 4.82
N ASP A 172 -16.89 4.59 5.96
CA ASP A 172 -16.51 5.68 6.84
C ASP A 172 -15.05 5.56 7.36
N MET A 173 -14.52 4.35 7.54
CA MET A 173 -13.11 4.14 7.90
C MET A 173 -12.16 4.60 6.78
N PHE A 174 -12.49 4.29 5.53
CA PHE A 174 -11.68 4.73 4.38
C PHE A 174 -11.69 6.25 4.24
N ILE A 175 -12.84 6.88 4.45
CA ILE A 175 -12.98 8.34 4.43
C ILE A 175 -12.25 8.98 5.60
N ASP A 176 -12.41 8.46 6.83
CA ASP A 176 -11.71 8.95 8.02
C ASP A 176 -10.18 8.88 7.90
N LEU A 177 -9.67 7.88 7.18
CA LEU A 177 -8.26 7.75 6.85
C LEU A 177 -7.82 8.65 5.69
N GLY A 178 -8.74 9.32 4.99
CA GLY A 178 -8.45 10.14 3.81
C GLY A 178 -8.12 9.35 2.56
N GLY A 179 -8.56 8.08 2.48
CA GLY A 179 -8.28 7.20 1.34
C GLY A 179 -6.82 6.76 1.25
N PHE A 180 -6.44 6.22 0.09
CA PHE A 180 -5.05 5.90 -0.24
C PHE A 180 -4.28 7.16 -0.64
N ASP A 181 -2.99 7.22 -0.30
CA ASP A 181 -2.13 8.37 -0.60
C ASP A 181 -1.63 8.35 -2.06
N GLY A 182 -2.30 9.12 -2.92
CA GLY A 182 -1.88 9.31 -4.32
C GLY A 182 -0.79 10.37 -4.50
N PHE A 183 -0.43 11.12 -3.46
CA PHE A 183 0.65 12.10 -3.53
C PHE A 183 2.03 11.44 -3.41
N SER A 184 2.21 10.57 -2.42
CA SER A 184 3.50 9.95 -2.13
C SER A 184 3.82 8.79 -3.08
N PHE A 185 2.81 8.02 -3.51
CA PHE A 185 3.00 6.75 -4.21
C PHE A 185 2.54 6.81 -5.67
N VAL A 186 3.44 7.25 -6.53
CA VAL A 186 3.18 7.47 -7.97
C VAL A 186 4.03 6.51 -8.82
N PRO A 187 3.45 5.73 -9.71
CA PRO A 187 2.02 5.50 -9.93
C PRO A 187 1.40 4.47 -8.98
N CYS A 188 2.20 3.68 -8.25
CA CYS A 188 1.77 2.63 -7.32
C CYS A 188 2.92 2.11 -6.44
N PHE A 189 2.63 1.15 -5.58
CA PHE A 189 3.43 0.48 -4.54
C PHE A 189 3.55 1.29 -3.25
N CYS A 190 3.52 0.60 -2.12
CA CYS A 190 3.57 1.09 -0.73
C CYS A 190 2.32 1.86 -0.26
N GLU A 191 1.33 2.12 -1.10
CA GLU A 191 0.09 2.78 -0.73
C GLU A 191 -0.74 1.97 0.26
N ASP A 192 -0.68 0.64 0.20
CA ASP A 192 -1.35 -0.28 1.12
C ASP A 192 -0.64 -0.33 2.48
N ASP A 193 0.68 -0.43 2.52
CA ASP A 193 1.45 -0.34 3.75
C ASP A 193 1.19 0.99 4.47
N ASP A 194 1.20 2.11 3.74
CA ASP A 194 0.87 3.42 4.25
C ASP A 194 -0.55 3.49 4.84
N PHE A 195 -1.53 2.96 4.12
CA PHE A 195 -2.93 2.95 4.55
C PHE A 195 -3.11 2.15 5.84
N LEU A 196 -2.49 0.96 5.92
CA LEU A 196 -2.54 0.10 7.10
C LEU A 196 -1.86 0.74 8.31
N ILE A 197 -0.73 1.45 8.12
CA ILE A 197 -0.09 2.22 9.20
C ILE A 197 -1.04 3.29 9.72
N ARG A 198 -1.62 4.12 8.84
CA ARG A 198 -2.57 5.16 9.24
C ARG A 198 -3.78 4.59 9.98
N ALA A 199 -4.29 3.45 9.52
CA ALA A 199 -5.39 2.75 10.17
C ALA A 199 -5.01 2.31 11.59
N LYS A 200 -3.84 1.71 11.75
CA LYS A 200 -3.32 1.27 13.05
C LYS A 200 -3.14 2.45 14.02
N LEU A 201 -2.55 3.55 13.55
CA LEU A 201 -2.34 4.77 14.33
C LEU A 201 -3.66 5.42 14.78
N LYS A 202 -4.74 5.25 14.03
CA LYS A 202 -6.11 5.69 14.40
C LYS A 202 -6.85 4.71 15.31
N GLY A 203 -6.22 3.58 15.67
CA GLY A 203 -6.81 2.58 16.58
C GLY A 203 -7.72 1.57 15.90
N TYR A 204 -7.76 1.51 14.56
CA TYR A 204 -8.47 0.46 13.84
C TYR A 204 -7.76 -0.89 13.99
N LYS A 205 -8.53 -1.97 14.10
CA LYS A 205 -8.01 -3.33 14.15
C LYS A 205 -7.71 -3.81 12.73
N LEU A 206 -6.57 -4.47 12.56
CA LEU A 206 -6.17 -5.11 11.31
C LEU A 206 -6.32 -6.62 11.50
N LYS A 207 -7.22 -7.24 10.74
CA LYS A 207 -7.52 -8.68 10.84
C LYS A 207 -7.56 -9.32 9.46
N THR A 208 -7.36 -10.63 9.43
CA THR A 208 -7.49 -11.47 8.23
C THR A 208 -8.39 -12.66 8.53
N THR A 209 -9.26 -13.04 7.59
CA THR A 209 -10.11 -14.23 7.70
C THR A 209 -9.82 -15.24 6.61
N GLU A 210 -10.03 -16.53 6.91
CA GLU A 210 -9.85 -17.63 5.95
C GLU A 210 -11.15 -18.06 5.26
N CYS A 211 -12.31 -17.54 5.65
CA CYS A 211 -13.59 -17.97 5.08
C CYS A 211 -14.12 -17.13 3.91
N ALA A 212 -13.56 -15.95 3.66
CA ALA A 212 -13.81 -15.16 2.46
C ALA A 212 -12.68 -15.42 1.47
N ILE A 213 -12.97 -16.15 0.37
CA ILE A 213 -11.94 -16.79 -0.45
C ILE A 213 -11.99 -16.30 -1.88
N THR A 214 -10.83 -15.92 -2.41
CA THR A 214 -10.62 -15.57 -3.82
C THR A 214 -9.47 -16.39 -4.41
N TYR A 215 -9.42 -16.50 -5.73
CA TYR A 215 -8.21 -16.88 -6.46
C TYR A 215 -7.66 -15.66 -7.18
N HIS A 216 -6.37 -15.42 -7.07
CA HIS A 216 -5.67 -14.26 -7.63
C HIS A 216 -4.59 -14.75 -8.60
N PHE A 217 -4.71 -14.40 -9.89
CA PHE A 217 -3.74 -14.81 -10.92
C PHE A 217 -2.39 -14.11 -10.80
N VAL A 218 -2.30 -13.07 -10.00
CA VAL A 218 -1.11 -12.29 -9.61
C VAL A 218 -0.48 -11.47 -10.73
N SER A 219 -0.36 -10.17 -10.51
CA SER A 219 0.47 -9.24 -11.30
C SER A 219 0.17 -9.18 -12.80
N GLN A 220 -1.04 -9.49 -13.24
CA GLN A 220 -1.40 -9.47 -14.67
C GLN A 220 -1.24 -8.08 -15.30
N THR A 221 -1.41 -7.02 -14.52
CA THR A 221 -1.22 -5.64 -14.98
C THR A 221 0.20 -5.15 -14.77
N SER A 222 0.79 -5.36 -13.59
CA SER A 222 2.09 -4.76 -13.24
C SER A 222 3.29 -5.48 -13.84
N ARG A 223 3.27 -6.82 -13.94
CA ARG A 223 4.40 -7.61 -14.47
C ARG A 223 4.32 -7.86 -15.97
N PHE A 224 3.10 -7.99 -16.50
CA PHE A 224 2.87 -8.45 -17.87
C PHE A 224 2.32 -7.37 -18.81
N SER A 225 2.20 -6.11 -18.33
CA SER A 225 1.93 -5.01 -19.25
C SER A 225 3.21 -4.53 -19.92
N ASP A 226 3.15 -4.23 -21.22
CA ASP A 226 4.31 -3.72 -21.97
C ASP A 226 4.80 -2.37 -21.44
N GLU A 227 3.91 -1.60 -20.82
CA GLU A 227 4.21 -0.31 -20.22
C GLU A 227 5.01 -0.42 -18.91
N MET A 228 4.69 -1.42 -18.07
CA MET A 228 5.19 -1.50 -16.70
C MET A 228 6.35 -2.48 -16.51
N LYS A 229 6.45 -3.54 -17.32
CA LYS A 229 7.40 -4.65 -17.11
C LYS A 229 8.85 -4.18 -16.94
N ASP A 230 9.28 -3.21 -17.76
CA ASP A 230 10.66 -2.70 -17.75
C ASP A 230 10.89 -1.59 -16.71
N LYS A 231 9.81 -0.95 -16.22
CA LYS A 231 9.87 0.16 -15.27
C LYS A 231 9.54 -0.25 -13.83
N ARG A 232 8.93 -1.42 -13.66
CA ARG A 232 8.38 -1.87 -12.37
C ARG A 232 9.40 -1.77 -11.23
N GLN A 233 10.62 -2.27 -11.43
CA GLN A 233 11.65 -2.26 -10.40
C GLN A 233 12.02 -0.82 -9.97
N ASN A 234 12.14 0.09 -10.92
CA ASN A 234 12.44 1.49 -10.61
C ASN A 234 11.28 2.15 -9.86
N ILE A 235 10.04 1.91 -10.28
CA ILE A 235 8.85 2.44 -9.61
C ILE A 235 8.79 1.93 -8.16
N GLU A 236 9.06 0.64 -7.93
CA GLU A 236 9.10 0.03 -6.60
C GLU A 236 10.20 0.67 -5.72
N ILE A 237 11.39 0.92 -6.28
CA ILE A 237 12.47 1.63 -5.58
C ILE A 237 12.04 3.05 -5.22
N PHE A 238 11.46 3.80 -6.15
CA PHE A 238 11.04 5.18 -5.89
C PHE A 238 9.92 5.26 -4.85
N SER A 239 8.94 4.35 -4.91
CA SER A 239 7.86 4.28 -3.92
C SER A 239 8.37 3.91 -2.53
N ASN A 240 9.33 2.98 -2.42
CA ASN A 240 10.01 2.69 -1.15
C ASN A 240 10.75 3.91 -0.59
N ARG A 241 11.45 4.68 -1.44
CA ARG A 241 12.11 5.92 -1.02
C ARG A 241 11.09 6.96 -0.54
N ASN A 242 9.97 7.11 -1.25
CA ASN A 242 8.89 8.01 -0.85
C ASN A 242 8.20 7.56 0.44
N PHE A 243 8.10 6.26 0.67
CA PHE A 243 7.64 5.71 1.96
C PHE A 243 8.56 6.15 3.10
N VAL A 244 9.88 6.05 2.92
CA VAL A 244 10.85 6.54 3.91
C VAL A 244 10.74 8.06 4.09
N ARG A 245 10.60 8.85 3.01
CA ARG A 245 10.37 10.31 3.11
C ARG A 245 9.15 10.64 3.94
N LYS A 246 8.08 9.86 3.82
CA LYS A 246 6.84 10.04 4.58
C LYS A 246 6.98 9.59 6.03
N TRP A 247 7.53 8.42 6.27
CA TRP A 247 7.50 7.76 7.58
C TRP A 247 8.82 7.82 8.36
N GLY A 248 9.93 8.11 7.67
CA GLY A 248 11.28 8.14 8.26
C GLY A 248 11.85 6.77 8.61
N ILE A 249 11.17 5.69 8.23
CA ILE A 249 11.59 4.28 8.44
C ILE A 249 11.37 3.47 7.17
N MET A 250 12.07 2.34 7.03
CA MET A 250 11.84 1.39 5.94
C MET A 250 10.62 0.49 6.22
N ILE A 251 9.94 0.05 5.16
CA ILE A 251 8.84 -0.93 5.24
C ILE A 251 9.30 -2.21 5.94
N SER A 252 10.53 -2.69 5.68
CA SER A 252 11.09 -3.87 6.33
C SER A 252 11.19 -3.71 7.85
N THR A 253 11.57 -2.54 8.33
CA THR A 253 11.62 -2.21 9.77
C THR A 253 10.21 -2.22 10.36
N PHE A 254 9.26 -1.63 9.67
CA PHE A 254 7.86 -1.61 10.06
C PHE A 254 7.27 -3.03 10.15
N ASN A 255 7.52 -3.87 9.16
CA ASN A 255 7.06 -5.27 9.12
C ASN A 255 7.69 -6.11 10.25
N GLN A 256 8.97 -5.89 10.58
CA GLN A 256 9.64 -6.56 11.69
C GLN A 256 9.04 -6.19 13.06
N MET A 257 8.52 -4.99 13.20
CA MET A 257 7.77 -4.54 14.38
C MET A 257 6.38 -5.18 14.48
N GLY A 258 5.99 -6.03 13.50
CA GLY A 258 4.76 -6.82 13.48
C GLY A 258 3.50 -5.98 13.53
N TYR A 259 3.52 -4.78 12.91
CA TYR A 259 2.45 -3.80 13.06
C TYR A 259 2.15 -3.45 14.54
N GLN A 260 3.04 -3.82 15.46
CA GLN A 260 2.97 -3.45 16.88
C GLN A 260 3.47 -2.00 17.03
N ILE A 261 2.76 -1.09 16.40
CA ILE A 261 2.92 0.33 16.67
C ILE A 261 2.17 0.53 17.99
N GLN A 262 2.92 0.81 19.04
CA GLN A 262 2.33 1.24 20.30
C GLN A 262 1.75 2.63 20.10
N ASP A 263 0.70 2.97 20.82
CA ASP A 263 0.00 4.27 20.72
C ASP A 263 0.93 5.49 20.95
N GLU A 264 2.10 5.25 21.54
CA GLU A 264 3.16 6.23 21.79
C GLU A 264 4.10 6.47 20.60
N PHE A 265 3.95 5.71 19.49
CA PHE A 265 4.84 5.83 18.34
C PHE A 265 4.54 7.10 17.56
N THR A 266 5.41 8.07 17.69
CA THR A 266 5.26 9.40 17.08
C THR A 266 6.04 9.51 15.77
N PHE A 267 5.60 8.78 14.73
CA PHE A 267 6.20 8.95 13.42
C PHE A 267 6.25 10.44 13.02
N LYS A 268 7.46 10.93 12.73
CA LYS A 268 7.70 12.31 12.30
C LYS A 268 7.12 13.44 13.17
N LYS A 269 6.91 13.25 14.46
CA LYS A 269 6.56 14.37 15.35
C LYS A 269 7.75 15.30 15.64
N PHE A 270 8.96 14.92 15.27
CA PHE A 270 10.17 15.71 15.43
C PHE A 270 11.00 15.71 14.14
N LEU A 271 11.75 16.78 13.93
CA LEU A 271 12.58 16.97 12.74
C LEU A 271 13.99 16.48 13.00
N ILE A 272 14.50 15.65 12.07
CA ILE A 272 15.90 15.16 12.12
C ILE A 272 16.67 15.78 10.97
N GLY A 273 17.80 16.43 11.30
CA GLY A 273 18.79 16.89 10.33
C GLY A 273 20.05 16.06 10.36
N ILE A 274 20.77 16.05 9.24
CA ILE A 274 22.12 15.47 9.15
C ILE A 274 23.09 16.46 8.52
N THR A 275 24.32 16.51 9.04
CA THR A 275 25.47 17.18 8.40
C THR A 275 26.38 16.10 7.81
N ILE A 276 26.65 16.21 6.52
CA ILE A 276 27.54 15.33 5.76
C ILE A 276 28.59 16.18 5.01
N ASN A 277 29.77 15.61 4.76
CA ASN A 277 30.88 16.33 4.15
C ASN A 277 30.88 16.32 2.63
N ASP A 278 30.22 15.33 2.01
CA ASP A 278 30.10 15.15 0.57
C ASP A 278 28.77 14.47 0.19
N ASP A 279 28.48 14.41 -1.08
CA ASP A 279 27.23 13.86 -1.63
C ASP A 279 27.29 12.36 -1.99
N SER A 280 28.40 11.67 -1.69
CA SER A 280 28.62 10.27 -2.09
C SER A 280 27.54 9.31 -1.57
N ASN A 281 26.98 9.58 -0.38
CA ASN A 281 25.93 8.78 0.26
C ASN A 281 24.55 9.43 0.21
N LEU A 282 24.39 10.55 -0.50
CA LEU A 282 23.17 11.34 -0.48
C LEU A 282 21.93 10.53 -0.93
N THR A 283 22.08 9.70 -1.96
CA THR A 283 21.01 8.83 -2.44
C THR A 283 20.49 7.86 -1.36
N LEU A 284 21.34 7.37 -0.48
CA LEU A 284 20.98 6.49 0.62
C LEU A 284 20.35 7.26 1.79
N LEU A 285 20.89 8.44 2.10
CA LEU A 285 20.56 9.18 3.33
C LEU A 285 19.34 10.09 3.18
N GLU A 286 19.18 10.75 2.01
CA GLU A 286 18.17 11.79 1.81
C GLU A 286 16.76 11.39 2.28
N PRO A 287 16.23 10.19 2.00
CA PRO A 287 14.85 9.87 2.39
C PRO A 287 14.61 9.85 3.91
N PHE A 288 15.63 9.60 4.72
CA PHE A 288 15.52 9.47 6.17
C PHE A 288 15.48 10.81 6.91
N PHE A 289 15.98 11.88 6.28
CA PHE A 289 16.19 13.16 6.95
C PHE A 289 15.24 14.25 6.46
N ASP A 290 14.79 15.11 7.38
CA ASP A 290 13.97 16.27 7.05
C ASP A 290 14.85 17.41 6.54
N LYS A 291 16.08 17.53 7.06
CA LYS A 291 17.05 18.54 6.67
C LYS A 291 18.45 17.93 6.45
N ILE A 292 19.18 18.45 5.46
CA ILE A 292 20.51 17.96 5.12
C ILE A 292 21.47 19.14 4.93
N ASN A 293 22.48 19.22 5.78
CA ASN A 293 23.54 20.20 5.65
C ASN A 293 24.74 19.61 4.91
N LEU A 294 24.93 20.05 3.68
CA LEU A 294 26.07 19.68 2.81
C LEU A 294 26.99 20.87 2.54
N GLY A 295 26.66 22.07 3.08
CA GLY A 295 27.38 23.33 2.80
C GLY A 295 27.00 23.95 1.46
N THR A 296 26.53 23.19 0.50
CA THR A 296 26.03 23.63 -0.82
C THR A 296 24.79 22.86 -1.21
N ILE A 297 23.94 23.47 -2.03
CA ILE A 297 22.75 22.78 -2.57
C ILE A 297 23.21 21.81 -3.68
N PRO A 298 22.96 20.50 -3.56
CA PRO A 298 23.40 19.51 -4.55
C PRO A 298 22.45 19.48 -5.77
N GLN A 299 22.51 20.50 -6.62
CA GLN A 299 21.55 20.67 -7.71
C GLN A 299 21.47 19.46 -8.64
N GLY A 300 22.60 18.81 -8.96
CA GLY A 300 22.60 17.61 -9.81
C GLY A 300 21.83 16.43 -9.22
N TYR A 301 21.87 16.26 -7.90
CA TYR A 301 21.06 15.25 -7.20
C TYR A 301 19.57 15.62 -7.24
N ILE A 302 19.25 16.88 -6.94
CA ILE A 302 17.86 17.36 -6.93
C ILE A 302 17.23 17.19 -8.32
N ASP A 303 17.93 17.62 -9.38
CA ASP A 303 17.42 17.53 -10.76
C ASP A 303 17.13 16.06 -11.17
N ALA A 304 18.00 15.13 -10.76
CA ALA A 304 17.82 13.71 -11.04
C ALA A 304 16.67 13.09 -10.23
N GLU A 305 16.62 13.37 -8.94
CA GLU A 305 15.69 12.71 -8.01
C GLU A 305 14.28 13.33 -8.00
N GLN A 306 14.14 14.65 -8.25
CA GLN A 306 12.85 15.35 -8.19
C GLN A 306 11.82 14.77 -9.16
N SER A 307 12.26 14.15 -10.26
CA SER A 307 11.34 13.47 -11.20
C SER A 307 10.69 12.22 -10.63
N THR A 308 11.19 11.68 -9.52
CA THR A 308 10.73 10.43 -8.88
C THR A 308 9.80 10.67 -7.68
N THR A 309 9.60 11.94 -7.31
CA THR A 309 8.85 12.31 -6.11
C THR A 309 8.13 13.65 -6.26
N ARG A 310 6.98 13.75 -5.59
CA ARG A 310 6.24 15.02 -5.45
C ARG A 310 6.71 15.84 -4.21
N TYR A 311 7.58 15.28 -3.36
CA TYR A 311 8.18 16.02 -2.25
C TYR A 311 9.15 17.08 -2.78
N ASP A 312 9.14 18.26 -2.17
CA ASP A 312 10.09 19.34 -2.47
C ASP A 312 11.46 18.99 -1.87
N LEU A 313 12.35 18.45 -2.71
CA LEU A 313 13.69 18.04 -2.27
C LEU A 313 14.59 19.23 -1.96
N LYS A 314 14.40 20.37 -2.64
CA LYS A 314 15.23 21.55 -2.43
C LYS A 314 15.10 22.08 -1.01
N SER A 315 13.89 22.11 -0.47
CA SER A 315 13.60 22.57 0.89
C SER A 315 14.36 21.81 1.98
N LYS A 316 14.80 20.59 1.72
CA LYS A 316 15.60 19.79 2.66
C LYS A 316 17.02 20.33 2.86
N PHE A 317 17.53 21.09 1.90
CA PHE A 317 18.88 21.69 1.93
C PHE A 317 18.87 23.16 2.36
N GLU A 318 17.69 23.68 2.71
CA GLU A 318 17.49 25.05 3.19
C GLU A 318 17.11 25.00 4.68
N ASP A 319 17.46 26.05 5.44
CA ASP A 319 17.13 26.19 6.88
C ASP A 319 17.51 24.96 7.73
N VAL A 320 18.69 24.40 7.48
CA VAL A 320 19.15 23.12 8.02
C VAL A 320 19.37 23.08 9.53
N ASN A 321 19.37 24.23 10.22
CA ASN A 321 19.57 24.32 11.66
C ASN A 321 18.27 24.25 12.48
N ASP A 322 17.12 24.42 11.86
CA ASP A 322 15.80 24.32 12.52
C ASP A 322 15.32 22.87 12.58
N VAL A 323 15.97 22.09 13.45
CA VAL A 323 15.65 20.69 13.69
C VAL A 323 15.74 20.36 15.18
N ASP A 324 14.97 19.36 15.59
CA ASP A 324 14.92 18.87 16.98
C ASP A 324 16.11 17.96 17.31
N VAL A 325 16.62 17.26 16.28
CA VAL A 325 17.79 16.40 16.38
C VAL A 325 18.73 16.71 15.21
N MET A 326 20.00 16.96 15.50
CA MET A 326 21.04 17.14 14.49
C MET A 326 22.07 16.02 14.61
N ILE A 327 22.37 15.40 13.49
CA ILE A 327 23.39 14.34 13.40
C ILE A 327 24.57 14.86 12.61
N ARG A 328 25.77 14.51 13.03
CA ARG A 328 27.01 14.72 12.28
C ARG A 328 27.66 13.38 11.99
N LEU A 329 27.92 13.14 10.73
CA LEU A 329 28.72 12.00 10.29
C LEU A 329 30.16 12.45 10.10
N ASN A 330 31.06 11.98 10.98
CA ASN A 330 32.47 12.44 11.04
C ASN A 330 33.42 11.69 10.09
N THR A 331 32.97 10.55 9.55
CA THR A 331 33.78 9.68 8.65
C THR A 331 32.91 9.15 7.53
N PRO A 332 33.47 8.47 6.52
CA PRO A 332 32.65 7.79 5.53
C PRO A 332 31.64 6.84 6.19
N LEU A 333 30.41 6.86 5.68
CA LEU A 333 29.31 6.02 6.16
C LEU A 333 29.68 4.53 6.07
N ASN A 334 29.55 3.80 7.17
CA ASN A 334 29.66 2.35 7.19
C ASN A 334 28.30 1.68 7.42
N GLN A 335 28.22 0.34 7.39
CA GLN A 335 26.98 -0.40 7.55
C GLN A 335 26.36 -0.26 8.95
N GLU A 336 27.19 -0.16 10.00
CA GLU A 336 26.71 0.01 11.37
C GLU A 336 26.07 1.39 11.57
N ASP A 337 26.75 2.45 11.08
CA ASP A 337 26.21 3.81 11.09
C ASP A 337 24.87 3.86 10.34
N PHE A 338 24.80 3.24 9.13
CA PHE A 338 23.58 3.18 8.35
C PHE A 338 22.43 2.48 9.10
N ASN A 339 22.71 1.37 9.75
CA ASN A 339 21.71 0.67 10.56
C ASN A 339 21.17 1.55 11.70
N VAL A 340 22.03 2.31 12.38
CA VAL A 340 21.62 3.29 13.39
C VAL A 340 20.72 4.36 12.76
N LEU A 341 21.15 4.96 11.65
CA LEU A 341 20.41 6.04 10.96
C LEU A 341 19.01 5.59 10.52
N THR A 342 18.85 4.36 10.05
CA THR A 342 17.55 3.83 9.60
C THR A 342 16.57 3.53 10.72
N THR A 343 17.03 3.49 11.99
CA THR A 343 16.20 3.20 13.16
C THR A 343 16.04 4.40 14.11
N LEU A 344 16.62 5.54 13.80
CA LEU A 344 16.64 6.72 14.68
C LEU A 344 15.25 7.17 15.14
N ARG A 345 14.27 7.20 14.25
CA ARG A 345 12.91 7.63 14.61
C ARG A 345 12.23 6.73 15.63
N VAL A 346 12.75 5.50 15.77
CA VAL A 346 12.27 4.51 16.74
C VAL A 346 13.04 4.60 18.06
N THR A 347 14.32 4.93 17.99
CA THR A 347 15.23 4.85 19.14
C THR A 347 15.37 6.18 19.88
N ILE A 348 15.37 7.32 19.19
CA ILE A 348 15.54 8.66 19.80
C ILE A 348 14.52 8.99 20.90
N PRO A 349 13.20 8.66 20.78
CA PRO A 349 12.24 8.95 21.86
C PRO A 349 12.59 8.36 23.23
N GLY A 350 13.54 7.44 23.30
CA GLY A 350 14.03 6.88 24.58
C GLY A 350 15.21 7.64 25.19
N TYR A 351 15.69 8.71 24.54
CA TYR A 351 16.88 9.45 24.99
C TYR A 351 16.51 10.86 25.48
N ALA A 352 17.20 11.32 26.52
CA ALA A 352 17.07 12.69 27.04
C ALA A 352 17.75 13.70 26.09
N VAL A 353 17.42 14.99 26.28
CA VAL A 353 18.14 16.08 25.61
C VAL A 353 19.64 16.02 25.94
N GLY A 354 20.50 16.10 24.93
CA GLY A 354 21.95 16.02 25.07
C GLY A 354 22.65 15.50 23.84
N GLN A 355 23.96 15.31 23.97
CA GLN A 355 24.82 14.82 22.89
C GLN A 355 25.24 13.36 23.18
N TYR A 356 25.16 12.53 22.12
CA TYR A 356 25.46 11.12 22.18
C TYR A 356 26.39 10.73 21.05
N GLU A 357 27.40 9.94 21.33
CA GLU A 357 28.29 9.34 20.33
C GLU A 357 27.89 7.88 20.12
N VAL A 358 27.58 7.52 18.87
CA VAL A 358 27.20 6.17 18.47
C VAL A 358 27.95 5.82 17.19
N GLY A 359 28.97 4.99 17.30
CA GLY A 359 29.88 4.71 16.18
C GLY A 359 30.53 6.00 15.66
N ASN A 360 30.39 6.30 14.39
CA ASN A 360 30.91 7.53 13.77
C ASN A 360 29.92 8.71 13.82
N LEU A 361 28.79 8.53 14.50
CA LEU A 361 27.72 9.52 14.55
C LEU A 361 27.78 10.30 15.86
N LEU A 362 27.71 11.62 15.76
CA LEU A 362 27.42 12.51 16.87
C LEU A 362 25.96 12.96 16.75
N ILE A 363 25.13 12.55 17.71
CA ILE A 363 23.69 12.82 17.74
C ILE A 363 23.43 13.88 18.79
N ASP A 364 22.91 15.02 18.39
CA ASP A 364 22.59 16.18 19.23
C ASP A 364 21.06 16.31 19.35
N ILE A 365 20.49 15.84 20.45
CA ILE A 365 19.07 15.93 20.75
C ILE A 365 18.83 17.28 21.46
N ARG A 366 18.08 18.18 20.83
CA ARG A 366 17.93 19.58 21.23
C ARG A 366 16.62 19.88 21.97
N LYS A 367 15.64 19.00 21.86
CA LYS A 367 14.32 19.11 22.53
C LYS A 367 13.93 17.76 23.12
N ASP A 368 13.07 17.78 24.13
CA ASP A 368 12.38 16.58 24.60
C ASP A 368 11.42 16.06 23.51
N ILE A 369 11.53 14.76 23.20
CA ILE A 369 10.83 14.09 22.10
C ILE A 369 9.89 13.02 22.66
#